data_4149be0b0c5dbcd187c7dcb9d2e3e5db
#
_entry.id   4149be0b0c5dbcd187c7dcb9d2e3e5db
#
_cell.length_a   1.000
_cell.length_b   1.000
_cell.length_c   1.000
_cell.angle_alpha   90.00
_cell.angle_beta   90.00
_cell.angle_gamma   90.00
#
_symmetry.space_group_name_H-M   'P 1'
#
loop_
_entity.id
_entity.type
_entity.pdbx_description
1 polymer ?
#
loop_
_entity_poly.entity_id
_entity_poly.type
_entity_poly.pdbx_seq_one_letter_code
_entity_poly.pdbx_strand_id
1 'polypeptide(L)'
;MATAPSPNRHAPWLLLAALVCAVAAGVMVFAAGLPDASAYAGQEIDGIRFAAVPGKQAPLFHSVTADGKDFSLLALRGRPVVLNFWATWCAPCAVEMPELQRLQDSLGDAVTVVGVNTGESSEAIRSWATERGISFPLALDTAGQTAALYQLRGQPTTFILDANGVVQDVAYGPTTYDSLSRTLELLIAANPA
;
A
#
# COMPACT_ATOMS: atom_id res chain seq x y z
N MET A 1 -32.78 11.84 -60.64
CA MET A 1 -31.52 12.57 -60.46
C MET A 1 -31.38 12.97 -59.07
N ALA A 2 -30.54 12.27 -58.27
CA ALA A 2 -30.26 12.57 -56.86
C ALA A 2 -29.05 13.50 -56.81
N THR A 3 -29.22 14.69 -56.23
CA THR A 3 -28.15 15.67 -56.02
C THR A 3 -27.25 15.20 -54.87
N ALA A 4 -25.96 15.07 -55.14
CA ALA A 4 -24.97 14.75 -54.12
C ALA A 4 -24.86 15.88 -53.08
N PRO A 5 -24.68 15.59 -51.78
CA PRO A 5 -24.51 16.60 -50.75
C PRO A 5 -23.19 17.35 -50.97
N SER A 6 -23.22 18.70 -50.86
CA SER A 6 -22.06 19.56 -50.97
C SER A 6 -21.04 19.28 -49.86
N PRO A 7 -19.71 19.34 -50.10
CA PRO A 7 -18.71 19.13 -49.07
C PRO A 7 -18.79 20.25 -48.04
N ASN A 8 -18.85 19.82 -46.76
CA ASN A 8 -19.00 20.69 -45.59
C ASN A 8 -17.79 21.64 -45.47
N ARG A 9 -17.95 22.91 -45.80
CA ARG A 9 -16.88 23.96 -45.77
C ARG A 9 -16.36 24.31 -44.37
N HIS A 10 -16.92 23.67 -43.34
CA HIS A 10 -16.55 23.91 -41.93
C HIS A 10 -15.51 22.92 -41.37
N ALA A 11 -15.11 21.89 -42.13
CA ALA A 11 -14.14 20.90 -41.72
C ALA A 11 -12.76 21.46 -41.30
N PRO A 12 -12.15 22.42 -42.00
CA PRO A 12 -10.83 22.94 -41.62
C PRO A 12 -10.85 23.76 -40.35
N TRP A 13 -11.97 24.42 -40.04
CA TRP A 13 -12.13 25.22 -38.83
C TRP A 13 -12.19 24.34 -37.54
N LEU A 14 -12.91 23.23 -37.62
CA LEU A 14 -13.02 22.28 -36.52
C LEU A 14 -11.68 21.58 -36.23
N LEU A 15 -10.91 21.28 -37.27
CA LEU A 15 -9.58 20.71 -37.14
C LEU A 15 -8.58 21.70 -36.51
N LEU A 16 -8.65 22.97 -36.91
CA LEU A 16 -7.83 24.04 -36.31
C LEU A 16 -8.20 24.26 -34.83
N ALA A 17 -9.48 24.29 -34.48
CA ALA A 17 -9.94 24.44 -33.12
C ALA A 17 -9.50 23.23 -32.24
N ALA A 18 -9.62 22.00 -32.76
CA ALA A 18 -9.16 20.81 -32.06
C ALA A 18 -7.64 20.80 -31.83
N LEU A 19 -6.86 21.26 -32.86
CA LEU A 19 -5.41 21.37 -32.71
C LEU A 19 -5.01 22.41 -31.66
N VAL A 20 -5.66 23.57 -31.63
CA VAL A 20 -5.41 24.64 -30.64
C VAL A 20 -5.78 24.14 -29.25
N CYS A 21 -6.88 23.45 -29.08
CA CYS A 21 -7.26 22.84 -27.77
C CYS A 21 -6.26 21.78 -27.31
N ALA A 22 -5.78 20.93 -28.22
CA ALA A 22 -4.78 19.90 -27.90
C ALA A 22 -3.43 20.53 -27.50
N VAL A 23 -2.99 21.59 -28.20
CA VAL A 23 -1.76 22.31 -27.86
C VAL A 23 -1.93 23.04 -26.54
N ALA A 24 -3.06 23.70 -26.30
CA ALA A 24 -3.35 24.38 -25.03
C ALA A 24 -3.40 23.41 -23.86
N ALA A 25 -4.01 22.22 -24.04
CA ALA A 25 -4.01 21.17 -23.03
C ALA A 25 -2.60 20.63 -22.78
N GLY A 26 -1.80 20.41 -23.82
CA GLY A 26 -0.40 19.99 -23.69
C GLY A 26 0.46 21.02 -22.95
N VAL A 27 0.28 22.31 -23.24
CA VAL A 27 0.97 23.43 -22.55
C VAL A 27 0.51 23.53 -21.09
N MET A 28 -0.78 23.33 -20.81
CA MET A 28 -1.29 23.30 -19.42
C MET A 28 -0.69 22.15 -18.61
N VAL A 29 -0.62 20.95 -19.18
CA VAL A 29 0.01 19.77 -18.52
C VAL A 29 1.51 20.03 -18.31
N PHE A 30 2.19 20.65 -19.27
CA PHE A 30 3.61 20.98 -19.15
C PHE A 30 3.86 22.13 -18.15
N ALA A 31 2.98 23.13 -18.10
CA ALA A 31 3.08 24.28 -17.19
C ALA A 31 2.65 23.92 -15.75
N ALA A 32 1.72 22.96 -15.59
CA ALA A 32 1.35 22.43 -14.26
C ALA A 32 2.46 21.59 -13.63
N GLY A 33 3.52 21.28 -14.40
CA GLY A 33 4.59 20.36 -14.00
C GLY A 33 4.09 18.91 -13.95
N LEU A 34 4.88 17.99 -14.43
CA LEU A 34 4.71 16.59 -14.06
C LEU A 34 4.85 16.54 -12.53
N PRO A 35 4.04 15.75 -11.81
CA PRO A 35 4.20 15.59 -10.36
C PRO A 35 5.67 15.30 -10.10
N ASP A 36 6.26 16.13 -9.23
CA ASP A 36 7.69 16.10 -8.96
C ASP A 36 8.09 14.67 -8.57
N ALA A 37 9.02 14.08 -9.32
CA ALA A 37 9.53 12.73 -9.00
C ALA A 37 10.11 12.67 -7.58
N SER A 38 10.45 13.82 -6.97
CA SER A 38 10.84 13.93 -5.58
C SER A 38 9.69 13.67 -4.60
N ALA A 39 8.43 13.90 -5.01
CA ALA A 39 7.26 13.53 -4.21
C ALA A 39 7.10 12.00 -4.07
N TYR A 40 7.74 11.24 -4.96
CA TYR A 40 7.83 9.78 -4.92
C TYR A 40 9.21 9.29 -4.44
N ALA A 41 10.13 10.20 -4.10
CA ALA A 41 11.39 9.85 -3.46
C ALA A 41 11.07 9.38 -2.03
N GLY A 42 11.38 8.12 -1.72
CA GLY A 42 11.24 7.56 -0.38
C GLY A 42 11.97 8.42 0.66
N GLN A 43 11.61 8.26 1.92
CA GLN A 43 12.30 8.91 3.04
C GLN A 43 13.82 8.67 2.93
N GLU A 44 14.61 9.69 3.19
CA GLU A 44 16.06 9.56 3.33
C GLU A 44 16.45 10.01 4.74
N ILE A 45 17.04 9.12 5.52
CA ILE A 45 17.51 9.36 6.89
C ILE A 45 18.94 8.85 6.97
N ASP A 46 19.88 9.70 7.33
CA ASP A 46 21.30 9.38 7.46
C ASP A 46 21.91 8.71 6.20
N GLY A 47 21.50 9.18 5.00
CA GLY A 47 21.96 8.64 3.72
C GLY A 47 21.32 7.30 3.32
N ILE A 48 20.43 6.75 4.13
CA ILE A 48 19.67 5.54 3.83
C ILE A 48 18.34 5.94 3.19
N ARG A 49 18.10 5.45 1.98
CA ARG A 49 16.82 5.67 1.29
C ARG A 49 15.81 4.58 1.64
N PHE A 50 14.71 5.02 2.24
CA PHE A 50 13.55 4.19 2.57
C PHE A 50 12.54 4.23 1.43
N ALA A 51 12.07 3.10 0.97
CA ALA A 51 11.05 2.98 -0.07
C ALA A 51 10.28 1.67 0.07
N ALA A 52 8.99 1.71 -0.24
CA ALA A 52 8.10 0.54 -0.17
C ALA A 52 8.24 -0.35 -1.41
N VAL A 53 9.47 -0.74 -1.75
CA VAL A 53 9.79 -1.61 -2.90
C VAL A 53 10.83 -2.65 -2.51
N PRO A 54 10.83 -3.84 -3.13
CA PRO A 54 11.79 -4.90 -2.82
C PRO A 54 13.25 -4.43 -2.87
N GLY A 55 14.03 -4.89 -1.90
CA GLY A 55 15.46 -4.56 -1.75
C GLY A 55 15.74 -3.20 -1.10
N LYS A 56 14.72 -2.45 -0.65
CA LYS A 56 14.88 -1.18 0.07
C LYS A 56 14.39 -1.28 1.50
N GLN A 57 14.93 -0.43 2.37
CA GLN A 57 14.41 -0.25 3.72
C GLN A 57 12.95 0.22 3.64
N ALA A 58 12.06 -0.46 4.34
CA ALA A 58 10.65 -0.07 4.42
C ALA A 58 10.52 1.30 5.08
N PRO A 59 9.65 2.19 4.56
CA PRO A 59 9.39 3.48 5.19
C PRO A 59 8.98 3.35 6.65
N LEU A 60 9.66 4.09 7.52
CA LEU A 60 9.39 4.06 8.96
C LEU A 60 8.19 4.94 9.29
N PHE A 61 7.34 4.44 10.18
CA PHE A 61 6.23 5.21 10.71
C PHE A 61 5.97 4.88 12.19
N HIS A 62 5.33 5.83 12.85
CA HIS A 62 4.78 5.71 14.19
C HIS A 62 3.27 5.86 14.14
N SER A 63 2.57 5.14 14.97
CA SER A 63 1.11 5.18 15.06
C SER A 63 0.67 4.74 16.46
N VAL A 64 -0.64 4.67 16.64
CA VAL A 64 -1.28 4.04 17.80
C VAL A 64 -2.07 2.84 17.28
N THR A 65 -2.06 1.75 18.00
CA THR A 65 -2.89 0.58 17.66
C THR A 65 -4.35 0.80 18.05
N ALA A 66 -5.25 0.01 17.49
CA ALA A 66 -6.68 0.08 17.81
C ALA A 66 -6.98 -0.14 19.31
N ASP A 67 -6.12 -0.83 20.05
CA ASP A 67 -6.20 -1.01 21.51
C ASP A 67 -5.49 0.08 22.32
N GLY A 68 -5.00 1.14 21.65
CA GLY A 68 -4.45 2.35 22.28
C GLY A 68 -2.97 2.28 22.67
N LYS A 69 -2.23 1.27 22.20
CA LYS A 69 -0.79 1.15 22.47
C LYS A 69 0.03 1.91 21.41
N ASP A 70 1.16 2.45 21.82
CA ASP A 70 2.12 3.04 20.90
C ASP A 70 2.68 1.97 19.95
N PHE A 71 2.77 2.32 18.68
CA PHE A 71 3.29 1.46 17.63
C PHE A 71 4.43 2.14 16.86
N SER A 72 5.51 1.41 16.66
CA SER A 72 6.63 1.83 15.81
C SER A 72 7.09 0.67 14.96
N LEU A 73 7.13 0.84 13.64
CA LEU A 73 7.67 -0.19 12.75
C LEU A 73 9.14 -0.49 13.05
N LEU A 74 9.92 0.54 13.44
CA LEU A 74 11.33 0.37 13.81
C LEU A 74 11.53 -0.59 14.98
N ALA A 75 10.60 -0.60 15.94
CA ALA A 75 10.67 -1.46 17.13
C ALA A 75 10.47 -2.96 16.83
N LEU A 76 10.01 -3.29 15.62
CA LEU A 76 9.80 -4.68 15.17
C LEU A 76 11.03 -5.32 14.52
N ARG A 77 12.13 -4.58 14.38
CA ARG A 77 13.38 -5.15 13.87
C ARG A 77 13.86 -6.31 14.74
N GLY A 78 14.59 -7.24 14.13
CA GLY A 78 15.06 -8.47 14.75
C GLY A 78 14.27 -9.72 14.32
N ARG A 79 13.10 -9.55 13.69
CA ARG A 79 12.31 -10.64 13.12
C ARG A 79 11.59 -10.20 11.84
N PRO A 80 11.23 -11.11 10.95
CA PRO A 80 10.41 -10.78 9.78
C PRO A 80 9.06 -10.19 10.17
N VAL A 81 8.56 -9.26 9.35
CA VAL A 81 7.27 -8.58 9.55
C VAL A 81 6.40 -8.76 8.32
N VAL A 82 5.14 -9.12 8.51
CA VAL A 82 4.09 -9.06 7.51
C VAL A 82 3.26 -7.81 7.78
N LEU A 83 3.41 -6.80 6.94
CA LEU A 83 2.73 -5.52 7.06
C LEU A 83 1.60 -5.45 6.04
N ASN A 84 0.37 -5.60 6.50
CA ASN A 84 -0.83 -5.65 5.66
C ASN A 84 -1.64 -4.36 5.77
N PHE A 85 -1.96 -3.75 4.64
CA PHE A 85 -2.84 -2.58 4.56
C PHE A 85 -4.25 -3.00 4.19
N TRP A 86 -5.22 -2.61 5.03
CA TRP A 86 -6.59 -3.11 4.95
C TRP A 86 -7.64 -2.09 5.44
N ALA A 87 -8.93 -2.43 5.26
CA ALA A 87 -10.06 -1.72 5.86
C ALA A 87 -11.23 -2.68 6.12
N THR A 88 -12.14 -2.31 7.03
CA THR A 88 -13.30 -3.15 7.39
C THR A 88 -14.28 -3.33 6.24
N TRP A 89 -14.44 -2.32 5.38
CA TRP A 89 -15.30 -2.30 4.20
C TRP A 89 -14.69 -3.01 2.97
N CYS A 90 -13.42 -3.41 3.05
CA CYS A 90 -12.72 -4.09 1.98
C CYS A 90 -13.06 -5.59 1.99
N ALA A 91 -13.95 -6.03 1.10
CA ALA A 91 -14.37 -7.44 1.05
C ALA A 91 -13.21 -8.44 0.85
N PRO A 92 -12.23 -8.23 -0.07
CA PRO A 92 -11.08 -9.14 -0.18
C PRO A 92 -10.19 -9.12 1.07
N CYS A 93 -10.10 -8.00 1.81
CA CYS A 93 -9.37 -7.95 3.07
C CYS A 93 -10.01 -8.85 4.14
N ALA A 94 -11.36 -8.91 4.18
CA ALA A 94 -12.08 -9.76 5.11
C ALA A 94 -11.81 -11.26 4.90
N VAL A 95 -11.45 -11.66 3.68
CA VAL A 95 -11.05 -13.04 3.34
C VAL A 95 -9.61 -13.32 3.77
N GLU A 96 -8.72 -12.34 3.64
CA GLU A 96 -7.29 -12.46 3.94
C GLU A 96 -6.98 -12.45 5.45
N MET A 97 -7.66 -11.62 6.24
CA MET A 97 -7.34 -11.40 7.65
C MET A 97 -7.32 -12.69 8.50
N PRO A 98 -8.24 -13.66 8.34
CA PRO A 98 -8.13 -14.95 9.03
C PRO A 98 -6.90 -15.78 8.63
N GLU A 99 -6.45 -15.68 7.36
CA GLU A 99 -5.22 -16.36 6.91
C GLU A 99 -3.98 -15.72 7.55
N LEU A 100 -3.97 -14.40 7.71
CA LEU A 100 -2.93 -13.67 8.44
C LEU A 100 -2.93 -14.03 9.93
N GLN A 101 -4.12 -14.19 10.55
CA GLN A 101 -4.22 -14.66 11.94
C GLN A 101 -3.65 -16.06 12.09
N ARG A 102 -4.05 -16.97 11.20
CA ARG A 102 -3.51 -18.34 11.17
C ARG A 102 -1.98 -18.34 11.04
N LEU A 103 -1.44 -17.43 10.20
CA LEU A 103 0.00 -17.27 10.02
C LEU A 103 0.68 -16.84 11.32
N GLN A 104 0.13 -15.82 12.00
CA GLN A 104 0.64 -15.34 13.30
C GLN A 104 0.60 -16.46 14.35
N ASP A 105 -0.52 -17.19 14.44
CA ASP A 105 -0.69 -18.29 15.40
C ASP A 105 0.30 -19.45 15.14
N SER A 106 0.55 -19.75 13.88
CA SER A 106 1.44 -20.83 13.48
C SER A 106 2.92 -20.54 13.69
N LEU A 107 3.36 -19.31 13.38
CA LEU A 107 4.77 -18.90 13.44
C LEU A 107 5.13 -18.21 14.77
N GLY A 108 4.14 -17.82 15.58
CA GLY A 108 4.33 -17.23 16.91
C GLY A 108 5.29 -16.03 16.87
N ASP A 109 6.27 -16.05 17.78
CA ASP A 109 7.25 -14.97 17.93
C ASP A 109 8.31 -14.92 16.80
N ALA A 110 8.37 -15.92 15.93
CA ALA A 110 9.31 -15.92 14.80
C ALA A 110 8.95 -14.88 13.73
N VAL A 111 7.70 -14.41 13.70
CA VAL A 111 7.17 -13.41 12.76
C VAL A 111 6.27 -12.45 13.52
N THR A 112 6.17 -11.21 13.05
CA THR A 112 5.13 -10.29 13.52
C THR A 112 4.21 -9.92 12.35
N VAL A 113 2.92 -10.23 12.48
CA VAL A 113 1.90 -9.71 11.56
C VAL A 113 1.38 -8.38 12.11
N VAL A 114 1.22 -7.40 11.24
CA VAL A 114 0.67 -6.07 11.57
C VAL A 114 -0.34 -5.68 10.51
N GLY A 115 -1.56 -5.36 10.91
CA GLY A 115 -2.55 -4.73 10.03
C GLY A 115 -2.50 -3.21 10.17
N VAL A 116 -2.28 -2.47 9.09
CA VAL A 116 -2.42 -1.01 9.04
C VAL A 116 -3.79 -0.68 8.46
N ASN A 117 -4.68 -0.20 9.30
CA ASN A 117 -6.03 0.17 8.86
C ASN A 117 -6.07 1.61 8.38
N THR A 118 -6.65 1.84 7.20
CA THR A 118 -6.68 3.16 6.58
C THR A 118 -8.06 3.81 6.72
N GLY A 119 -8.08 4.99 7.36
CA GLY A 119 -9.21 5.91 7.36
C GLY A 119 -10.34 5.60 8.33
N GLU A 120 -10.20 4.60 9.22
CA GLU A 120 -11.29 4.19 10.13
C GLU A 120 -10.96 4.48 11.60
N SER A 121 -12.00 4.53 12.43
CA SER A 121 -11.87 4.73 13.87
C SER A 121 -11.40 3.47 14.59
N SER A 122 -10.70 3.65 15.72
CA SER A 122 -10.26 2.54 16.56
C SER A 122 -11.43 1.67 17.05
N GLU A 123 -12.60 2.24 17.27
CA GLU A 123 -13.78 1.51 17.71
C GLU A 123 -14.31 0.55 16.62
N ALA A 124 -14.46 1.06 15.39
CA ALA A 124 -14.89 0.24 14.25
C ALA A 124 -13.93 -0.95 14.02
N ILE A 125 -12.61 -0.67 14.06
CA ILE A 125 -11.56 -1.67 13.88
C ILE A 125 -11.63 -2.74 14.99
N ARG A 126 -11.73 -2.34 16.26
CA ARG A 126 -11.82 -3.29 17.40
C ARG A 126 -13.05 -4.18 17.33
N SER A 127 -14.23 -3.59 17.03
CA SER A 127 -15.46 -4.37 16.89
C SER A 127 -15.29 -5.44 15.81
N TRP A 128 -14.85 -5.00 14.63
CA TRP A 128 -14.66 -5.87 13.47
C TRP A 128 -13.64 -7.00 13.74
N ALA A 129 -12.51 -6.66 14.39
CA ALA A 129 -11.45 -7.61 14.71
C ALA A 129 -11.90 -8.63 15.76
N THR A 130 -12.60 -8.18 16.81
CA THR A 130 -13.14 -9.06 17.86
C THR A 130 -14.13 -10.08 17.30
N GLU A 131 -15.04 -9.66 16.41
CA GLU A 131 -16.01 -10.54 15.77
C GLU A 131 -15.35 -11.65 14.93
N ARG A 132 -14.11 -11.43 14.47
CA ARG A 132 -13.38 -12.34 13.57
C ARG A 132 -12.18 -13.03 14.22
N GLY A 133 -11.97 -12.82 15.53
CA GLY A 133 -10.88 -13.41 16.27
C GLY A 133 -9.49 -12.92 15.83
N ILE A 134 -9.39 -11.70 15.31
CA ILE A 134 -8.10 -11.09 14.94
C ILE A 134 -7.45 -10.50 16.18
N SER A 135 -6.23 -10.93 16.48
CA SER A 135 -5.51 -10.56 17.70
C SER A 135 -4.13 -9.94 17.48
N PHE A 136 -3.58 -9.99 16.27
CA PHE A 136 -2.33 -9.32 15.96
C PHE A 136 -2.49 -7.78 15.97
N PRO A 137 -1.42 -7.00 16.13
CA PRO A 137 -1.48 -5.54 16.20
C PRO A 137 -2.15 -4.90 14.99
N LEU A 138 -3.11 -4.00 15.26
CA LEU A 138 -3.83 -3.23 14.24
C LEU A 138 -3.49 -1.74 14.42
N ALA A 139 -2.53 -1.25 13.64
CA ALA A 139 -2.10 0.13 13.64
C ALA A 139 -3.10 1.03 12.89
N LEU A 140 -3.28 2.26 13.38
CA LEU A 140 -4.21 3.23 12.82
C LEU A 140 -3.51 4.12 11.80
N ASP A 141 -4.10 4.28 10.63
CA ASP A 141 -3.71 5.28 9.63
C ASP A 141 -4.92 6.13 9.24
N THR A 142 -5.49 6.81 10.23
CA THR A 142 -6.74 7.57 10.09
C THR A 142 -6.67 8.68 9.03
N ALA A 143 -5.50 9.28 8.87
CA ALA A 143 -5.26 10.35 7.91
C ALA A 143 -4.68 9.87 6.56
N GLY A 144 -4.44 8.56 6.38
CA GLY A 144 -3.87 8.00 5.16
C GLY A 144 -2.40 8.34 4.92
N GLN A 145 -1.69 8.82 5.93
CA GLN A 145 -0.29 9.25 5.81
C GLN A 145 0.65 8.07 5.57
N THR A 146 0.44 6.96 6.30
CA THR A 146 1.20 5.73 6.12
C THR A 146 0.89 5.11 4.76
N ALA A 147 -0.38 5.09 4.37
CA ALA A 147 -0.80 4.63 3.05
C ALA A 147 -0.14 5.42 1.90
N ALA A 148 -0.06 6.74 2.04
CA ALA A 148 0.64 7.61 1.09
C ALA A 148 2.15 7.33 1.07
N LEU A 149 2.78 7.17 2.23
CA LEU A 149 4.21 6.85 2.38
C LEU A 149 4.58 5.53 1.71
N TYR A 150 3.69 4.54 1.78
CA TYR A 150 3.82 3.23 1.12
C TYR A 150 3.30 3.23 -0.32
N GLN A 151 2.84 4.38 -0.83
CA GLN A 151 2.33 4.55 -2.19
C GLN A 151 1.26 3.53 -2.56
N LEU A 152 0.33 3.27 -1.63
CA LEU A 152 -0.71 2.27 -1.82
C LEU A 152 -1.58 2.60 -3.04
N ARG A 153 -1.80 1.59 -3.88
CA ARG A 153 -2.66 1.67 -5.08
C ARG A 153 -4.04 1.02 -4.86
N GLY A 154 -4.16 0.26 -3.78
CA GLY A 154 -5.39 -0.46 -3.44
C GLY A 154 -5.20 -1.34 -2.20
N GLN A 155 -6.28 -2.00 -1.79
CA GLN A 155 -6.32 -2.89 -0.64
C GLN A 155 -6.96 -4.22 -1.02
N PRO A 156 -6.50 -5.33 -0.42
CA PRO A 156 -5.35 -5.40 0.47
C PRO A 156 -4.03 -5.26 -0.29
N THR A 157 -2.99 -4.76 0.39
CA THR A 157 -1.60 -4.81 -0.05
C THR A 157 -0.74 -5.25 1.11
N THR A 158 0.08 -6.28 0.90
CA THR A 158 0.90 -6.90 1.94
C THR A 158 2.37 -6.78 1.59
N PHE A 159 3.16 -6.20 2.50
CA PHE A 159 4.60 -6.12 2.41
C PHE A 159 5.22 -7.16 3.33
N ILE A 160 6.19 -7.93 2.83
CA ILE A 160 7.00 -8.84 3.62
C ILE A 160 8.34 -8.17 3.87
N LEU A 161 8.69 -7.96 5.14
CA LEU A 161 9.94 -7.35 5.56
C LEU A 161 10.83 -8.41 6.21
N ASP A 162 12.14 -8.35 5.98
CA ASP A 162 13.07 -9.14 6.76
C ASP A 162 13.33 -8.55 8.16
N ALA A 163 14.16 -9.22 8.95
CA ALA A 163 14.52 -8.80 10.30
C ALA A 163 15.23 -7.43 10.38
N ASN A 164 15.83 -6.97 9.28
CA ASN A 164 16.45 -5.65 9.17
C ASN A 164 15.47 -4.58 8.67
N GLY A 165 14.21 -4.95 8.40
CA GLY A 165 13.18 -4.06 7.86
C GLY A 165 13.33 -3.77 6.37
N VAL A 166 14.06 -4.60 5.62
CA VAL A 166 14.14 -4.51 4.16
C VAL A 166 12.93 -5.20 3.54
N VAL A 167 12.26 -4.54 2.61
CA VAL A 167 11.16 -5.12 1.85
C VAL A 167 11.70 -6.27 1.01
N GLN A 168 11.20 -7.46 1.22
CA GLN A 168 11.56 -8.66 0.47
C GLN A 168 10.56 -8.94 -0.65
N ASP A 169 9.26 -8.71 -0.37
CA ASP A 169 8.20 -8.94 -1.35
C ASP A 169 7.02 -8.00 -1.11
N VAL A 170 6.20 -7.79 -2.15
CA VAL A 170 4.96 -7.01 -2.09
C VAL A 170 3.86 -7.76 -2.83
N ALA A 171 2.82 -8.16 -2.11
CA ALA A 171 1.63 -8.79 -2.67
C ALA A 171 0.52 -7.76 -2.83
N TYR A 172 -0.03 -7.66 -4.04
CA TYR A 172 -1.19 -6.83 -4.36
C TYR A 172 -2.43 -7.72 -4.47
N GLY A 173 -3.45 -7.44 -3.68
CA GLY A 173 -4.63 -8.30 -3.53
C GLY A 173 -4.49 -9.30 -2.38
N PRO A 174 -5.53 -10.14 -2.14
CA PRO A 174 -5.57 -11.03 -1.00
C PRO A 174 -4.49 -12.10 -1.06
N THR A 175 -3.83 -12.35 0.07
CA THR A 175 -2.84 -13.40 0.26
C THR A 175 -3.44 -14.58 1.06
N THR A 176 -2.71 -15.69 1.11
CA THR A 176 -3.08 -16.88 1.89
C THR A 176 -1.91 -17.30 2.77
N TYR A 177 -2.21 -18.11 3.79
CA TYR A 177 -1.19 -18.73 4.62
C TYR A 177 -0.09 -19.41 3.78
N ASP A 178 -0.48 -20.24 2.81
CA ASP A 178 0.47 -21.02 1.99
C ASP A 178 1.34 -20.13 1.09
N SER A 179 0.81 -18.98 0.64
CA SER A 179 1.58 -18.05 -0.19
C SER A 179 2.65 -17.30 0.60
N LEU A 180 2.37 -16.96 1.87
CA LEU A 180 3.26 -16.20 2.73
C LEU A 180 4.26 -17.08 3.48
N SER A 181 3.85 -18.28 3.95
CA SER A 181 4.65 -19.15 4.82
C SER A 181 5.98 -19.53 4.19
N ARG A 182 5.99 -19.87 2.89
CA ARG A 182 7.22 -20.24 2.19
C ARG A 182 8.28 -19.14 2.20
N THR A 183 7.91 -17.90 1.92
CA THR A 183 8.83 -16.76 1.94
C THR A 183 9.32 -16.50 3.36
N LEU A 184 8.41 -16.55 4.34
CA LEU A 184 8.74 -16.30 5.74
C LEU A 184 9.65 -17.38 6.35
N GLU A 185 9.44 -18.65 6.03
CA GLU A 185 10.30 -19.76 6.46
C GLU A 185 11.76 -19.53 6.00
N LEU A 186 11.97 -19.07 4.76
CA LEU A 186 13.30 -18.72 4.27
C LEU A 186 13.92 -17.54 5.03
N LEU A 187 13.11 -16.52 5.34
CA LEU A 187 13.58 -15.33 6.09
C LEU A 187 13.91 -15.66 7.55
N ILE A 188 13.11 -16.51 8.18
CA ILE A 188 13.36 -17.03 9.55
C ILE A 188 14.65 -17.86 9.57
N ALA A 189 14.83 -18.76 8.61
CA ALA A 189 16.02 -19.60 8.53
C ALA A 189 17.31 -18.79 8.27
N ALA A 190 17.20 -17.67 7.55
CA ALA A 190 18.32 -16.77 7.27
C ALA A 190 18.72 -15.90 8.48
N ASN A 191 17.85 -15.76 9.47
CA ASN A 191 18.09 -14.96 10.68
C ASN A 191 17.60 -15.73 11.94
N PRO A 192 18.31 -16.81 12.31
CA PRO A 192 17.97 -17.55 13.54
C PRO A 192 18.15 -16.64 14.76
N ALA A 193 17.14 -16.61 15.64
CA ALA A 193 17.11 -15.82 16.87
C ALA A 193 18.23 -16.22 17.85
#